data_7101f99f6926b8635aba8fbc1555856c
#
_entry.id   7101f99f6926b8635aba8fbc1555856c
#
_cell.length_a   1.000
_cell.length_b   1.000
_cell.length_c   1.000
_cell.angle_alpha   90.00
_cell.angle_beta   90.00
_cell.angle_gamma   90.00
#
_symmetry.space_group_name_H-M   'P 1'
#
loop_
_entity.id
_entity.type
_entity.pdbx_description
1 polymer ?
#
loop_
_entity_poly.entity_id
_entity_poly.type
_entity_poly.pdbx_seq_one_letter_code
_entity_poly.pdbx_strand_id
1 'polypeptide(L)' 'MNELKDTETAVSNFDDKLRKLIKRAKKQRGMLWPSVISKLELARAEVQSMIKVYDSGPK' A
#
# COMPACT_ATOMS: atom_id res chain seq x y z
N MET A 1 -14.91 8.63 19.56
CA MET A 1 -14.16 7.77 18.66
C MET A 1 -13.75 8.53 17.43
N ASN A 2 -12.57 8.28 16.92
CA ASN A 2 -12.00 9.06 15.85
C ASN A 2 -11.98 8.26 14.55
N GLU A 3 -12.90 8.57 13.64
CA GLU A 3 -13.00 7.87 12.37
C GLU A 3 -11.75 8.04 11.52
N LEU A 4 -11.14 9.22 11.58
CA LEU A 4 -9.93 9.48 10.82
C LEU A 4 -8.80 8.57 11.26
N LYS A 5 -8.71 8.37 12.57
CA LYS A 5 -7.67 7.50 13.11
C LYS A 5 -7.89 6.04 12.69
N ASP A 6 -9.14 5.59 12.68
CA ASP A 6 -9.46 4.24 12.24
C ASP A 6 -9.11 4.06 10.77
N THR A 7 -9.44 5.06 9.95
CA THR A 7 -9.12 5.02 8.52
C THR A 7 -7.61 5.00 8.31
N GLU A 8 -6.89 5.82 9.05
CA GLU A 8 -5.44 5.88 8.96
C GLU A 8 -4.81 4.53 9.30
N THR A 9 -5.31 3.90 10.35
CA THR A 9 -4.82 2.58 10.76
C THR A 9 -5.11 1.55 9.68
N ALA A 10 -6.31 1.59 9.10
CA ALA A 10 -6.70 0.67 8.05
C ALA A 10 -5.81 0.83 6.82
N VAL A 11 -5.51 2.07 6.44
CA VAL A 11 -4.64 2.34 5.30
C VAL A 11 -3.22 1.85 5.57
N SER A 12 -2.72 2.09 6.77
CA SER A 12 -1.40 1.64 7.15
C SER A 12 -1.29 0.12 7.13
N ASN A 13 -2.31 -0.57 7.63
CA ASN A 13 -2.37 -2.03 7.60
C ASN A 13 -2.42 -2.54 6.18
N PHE A 14 -3.14 -1.84 5.33
CA PHE A 14 -3.25 -2.21 3.93
C PHE A 14 -1.90 -2.08 3.22
N ASP A 15 -1.18 -1.01 3.49
CA ASP A 15 0.17 -0.81 2.94
C ASP A 15 1.10 -1.96 3.36
N ASP A 16 1.00 -2.37 4.61
CA ASP A 16 1.81 -3.47 5.13
C ASP A 16 1.52 -4.77 4.36
N LYS A 17 0.24 -5.04 4.11
CA LYS A 17 -0.15 -6.22 3.35
C LYS A 17 0.35 -6.15 1.92
N LEU A 18 0.29 -4.96 1.32
CA LEU A 18 0.81 -4.76 -0.04
C LEU A 18 2.30 -5.03 -0.11
N ARG A 19 3.05 -4.56 0.87
CA ARG A 19 4.49 -4.83 0.94
C ARG A 19 4.76 -6.32 0.95
N LYS A 20 4.02 -7.07 1.75
CA LYS A 20 4.18 -8.52 1.84
C LYS A 20 3.82 -9.19 0.53
N LEU A 21 2.77 -8.73 -0.12
CA LEU A 21 2.36 -9.27 -1.41
C LEU A 21 3.41 -9.02 -2.49
N ILE A 22 3.96 -7.82 -2.51
CA ILE A 22 5.02 -7.49 -3.47
C ILE A 22 6.22 -8.40 -3.25
N LYS A 23 6.59 -8.59 -1.99
CA LYS A 23 7.72 -9.46 -1.65
C LYS A 23 7.47 -10.88 -2.12
N ARG A 24 6.26 -11.38 -1.94
CA ARG A 24 5.87 -12.70 -2.41
C ARG A 24 5.90 -12.77 -3.93
N ALA A 25 5.35 -11.75 -4.58
CA ALA A 25 5.31 -11.72 -6.03
C ALA A 25 6.70 -11.77 -6.64
N LYS A 26 7.67 -11.11 -6.00
CA LYS A 26 9.04 -11.10 -6.48
C LYS A 26 9.69 -12.47 -6.45
N LYS A 27 9.17 -13.38 -5.64
CA LYS A 27 9.68 -14.74 -5.55
C LYS A 27 9.05 -15.68 -6.57
N GLN A 28 8.00 -15.23 -7.23
CA GLN A 28 7.31 -16.04 -8.22
C GLN A 28 8.05 -16.02 -9.54
N ARG A 29 7.90 -17.10 -10.28
CA ARG A 29 8.49 -17.23 -11.60
C ARG A 29 7.39 -17.22 -12.66
N GLY A 30 7.64 -16.53 -13.75
CA GLY A 30 6.67 -16.45 -14.82
C GLY A 30 6.74 -15.11 -15.50
N MET A 31 6.30 -15.07 -16.76
CA MET A 31 6.43 -13.89 -17.59
C MET A 31 5.49 -12.75 -17.14
N LEU A 32 4.38 -13.10 -16.52
CA LEU A 32 3.37 -12.11 -16.14
C LEU A 32 3.66 -11.44 -14.80
N TRP A 33 4.53 -12.03 -13.98
CA TRP A 33 4.79 -11.51 -12.64
C TRP A 33 5.41 -10.12 -12.61
N PRO A 34 6.33 -9.77 -13.52
CA PRO A 34 6.85 -8.39 -13.53
C PRO A 34 5.75 -7.35 -13.72
N SER A 35 4.75 -7.64 -14.55
CA SER A 35 3.64 -6.73 -14.74
C SER A 35 2.80 -6.60 -13.48
N VAL A 36 2.54 -7.73 -12.82
CA VAL A 36 1.79 -7.74 -11.55
C VAL A 36 2.53 -6.93 -10.50
N ILE A 37 3.83 -7.14 -10.38
CA ILE A 37 4.66 -6.42 -9.42
C ILE A 37 4.60 -4.92 -9.67
N SER A 38 4.70 -4.53 -10.93
CA SER A 38 4.65 -3.12 -11.31
C SER A 38 3.34 -2.48 -10.85
N LYS A 39 2.23 -3.17 -11.06
CA LYS A 39 0.92 -2.67 -10.67
C LYS A 39 0.75 -2.64 -9.16
N LEU A 40 1.30 -3.62 -8.47
CA LEU A 40 1.28 -3.63 -7.01
C LEU A 40 2.07 -2.45 -6.45
N GLU A 41 3.19 -2.15 -7.05
CA GLU A 41 4.01 -1.02 -6.61
C GLU A 41 3.32 0.31 -6.86
N LEU A 42 2.59 0.42 -7.97
CA LEU A 42 1.79 1.61 -8.22
C LEU A 42 0.69 1.78 -7.18
N ALA A 43 0.01 0.68 -6.87
CA ALA A 43 -1.04 0.71 -5.85
C ALA A 43 -0.46 1.11 -4.50
N ARG A 44 0.70 0.58 -4.16
CA ARG A 44 1.36 0.92 -2.91
C ARG A 44 1.74 2.39 -2.86
N ALA A 45 2.20 2.94 -3.97
CA ALA A 45 2.54 4.35 -4.05
C ALA A 45 1.31 5.22 -3.77
N GLU A 46 0.15 4.82 -4.28
CA GLU A 46 -1.09 5.54 -4.02
C GLU A 46 -1.49 5.44 -2.55
N VAL A 47 -1.35 4.27 -1.95
CA VAL A 47 -1.64 4.08 -0.53
C VAL A 47 -0.72 4.95 0.31
N GLN A 48 0.56 5.00 -0.03
CA GLN A 48 1.50 5.85 0.70
C GLN A 48 1.17 7.32 0.55
N SER A 49 0.66 7.71 -0.59
CA SER A 49 0.20 9.08 -0.81
C SER A 49 -0.94 9.41 0.14
N MET A 50 -1.87 8.48 0.32
CA MET A 50 -2.97 8.65 1.26
C MET A 50 -2.48 8.79 2.70
N ILE A 51 -1.52 7.93 3.08
CA ILE A 51 -0.93 8.01 4.42
C ILE A 51 -0.29 9.37 4.64
N LYS A 52 0.39 9.87 3.64
CA LYS A 52 1.04 11.18 3.72
C LYS A 52 0.03 12.29 3.96
N VAL A 53 -1.11 12.22 3.29
CA VAL A 53 -2.17 13.20 3.46
C VAL A 53 -2.69 13.19 4.89
N TYR A 54 -2.95 11.99 5.43
CA TYR A 54 -3.42 11.87 6.81
C TYR A 54 -2.36 12.35 7.80
N ASP A 55 -1.10 12.02 7.52
CA ASP A 55 0.01 12.34 8.40
C ASP A 55 0.25 13.85 8.47
N SER A 56 0.16 14.51 7.33
CA SER A 56 0.31 15.97 7.27
C SER A 56 -0.79 16.67 8.02
N GLY A 57 -1.96 16.05 8.04
CA GLY A 57 -3.12 16.61 8.70
C GLY A 57 -3.63 17.87 8.05
N PRO A 58 -4.88 18.19 8.28
CA PRO A 58 -5.41 19.47 7.87
C PRO A 58 -4.94 20.54 8.83
N LYS A 59 -4.61 21.64 8.31
CA LYS A 59 -4.16 22.76 9.14
C LYS A 59 -5.16 23.88 9.12
#